data_829f0e2ddc9a82508fdde82809f0aee2
#
_entry.id   829f0e2ddc9a82508fdde82809f0aee2
#
_cell.length_a   1.000
_cell.length_b   1.000
_cell.length_c   1.000
_cell.angle_alpha   90.00
_cell.angle_beta   90.00
_cell.angle_gamma   90.00
#
_symmetry.space_group_name_H-M   'P 1'
#
loop_
_entity.id
_entity.type
_entity.pdbx_description
1 polymer ?
#
loop_
_entity_poly.entity_id
_entity_poly.type
_entity_poly.pdbx_seq_one_letter_code
_entity_poly.pdbx_strand_id
1 'polypeptide(L)'
;MGLTERECWFWMCSRPWLGVRSIDKLLGYFKTAKNIYYGRNSQYTEVKGLSENIRKRLEQCVEKDETLLRRDMSRLEKSGGHFVCRIDREYPEKLRHIYDAPAGLFYYGHLPEKKRPMIAVVGAREASGYGLASARYFAGALAEMGIDVISGLARGVDGEAH
;
A
#
# COMPACT_ATOMS: atom_id res chain seq x y z
N MET A 1 15.97 2.83 21.92
CA MET A 1 15.12 1.65 21.69
C MET A 1 14.93 1.53 20.18
N GLY A 2 15.39 0.45 19.54
CA GLY A 2 15.33 0.32 18.08
C GLY A 2 13.90 0.21 17.53
N LEU A 3 13.75 0.25 16.20
CA LEU A 3 12.45 0.16 15.54
C LEU A 3 11.76 -1.19 15.80
N THR A 4 10.44 -1.12 15.87
CA THR A 4 9.57 -2.31 15.87
C THR A 4 9.49 -2.91 14.46
N GLU A 5 9.00 -4.15 14.35
CA GLU A 5 8.76 -4.80 13.05
C GLU A 5 7.81 -3.97 12.19
N ARG A 6 6.73 -3.42 12.77
CA ARG A 6 5.74 -2.61 12.06
C ARG A 6 6.31 -1.28 11.57
N GLU A 7 7.18 -0.61 12.35
CA GLU A 7 7.90 0.59 11.90
C GLU A 7 8.83 0.28 10.72
N CYS A 8 9.47 -0.90 10.70
CA CYS A 8 10.29 -1.34 9.58
C CYS A 8 9.45 -1.66 8.33
N TRP A 9 8.23 -2.22 8.49
CA TRP A 9 7.28 -2.37 7.38
C TRP A 9 6.85 -1.01 6.82
N PHE A 10 6.53 -0.04 7.68
CA PHE A 10 6.22 1.32 7.26
C PHE A 10 7.36 1.92 6.43
N TRP A 11 8.61 1.78 6.91
CA TRP A 11 9.78 2.24 6.18
C TRP A 11 9.85 1.64 4.78
N MET A 12 9.73 0.32 4.62
CA MET A 12 9.77 -0.32 3.32
C MET A 12 8.66 0.18 2.39
N CYS A 13 7.43 0.25 2.89
CA CYS A 13 6.26 0.62 2.11
C CYS A 13 6.21 2.11 1.75
N SER A 14 6.89 2.97 2.50
CA SER A 14 7.00 4.39 2.21
C SER A 14 8.11 4.75 1.22
N ARG A 15 8.87 3.76 0.69
CA ARG A 15 9.92 3.97 -0.32
C ARG A 15 9.36 3.76 -1.73
N PRO A 16 9.16 4.83 -2.55
CA PRO A 16 8.57 4.69 -3.89
C PRO A 16 9.37 3.79 -4.83
N TRP A 17 10.67 3.67 -4.59
CA TRP A 17 11.59 2.86 -5.38
C TRP A 17 11.63 1.39 -4.95
N LEU A 18 11.02 1.02 -3.81
CA LEU A 18 11.03 -0.34 -3.28
C LEU A 18 9.68 -1.02 -3.55
N GLY A 19 9.51 -1.53 -4.76
CA GLY A 19 8.29 -2.21 -5.18
C GLY A 19 8.08 -3.56 -4.48
N VAL A 20 6.85 -4.03 -4.47
CA VAL A 20 6.39 -5.24 -3.77
C VAL A 20 7.23 -6.48 -4.07
N ARG A 21 7.57 -6.73 -5.34
CA ARG A 21 8.42 -7.88 -5.73
C ARG A 21 9.81 -7.85 -5.11
N SER A 22 10.36 -6.66 -4.90
CA SER A 22 11.66 -6.50 -4.25
C SER A 22 11.55 -6.67 -2.74
N ILE A 23 10.46 -6.20 -2.15
CA ILE A 23 10.14 -6.45 -0.74
C ILE A 23 10.01 -7.97 -0.49
N ASP A 24 9.32 -8.71 -1.38
CA ASP A 24 9.15 -10.16 -1.24
C ASP A 24 10.49 -10.91 -1.33
N LYS A 25 11.39 -10.49 -2.24
CA LYS A 25 12.75 -11.07 -2.33
C LYS A 25 13.57 -10.79 -1.07
N LEU A 26 13.50 -9.56 -0.56
CA LEU A 26 14.17 -9.17 0.68
C LEU A 26 13.63 -9.97 1.88
N LEU A 27 12.31 -10.07 2.01
CA LEU A 27 11.68 -10.87 3.08
C LEU A 27 12.02 -12.37 2.95
N GLY A 28 12.12 -12.88 1.71
CA GLY A 28 12.57 -14.25 1.44
C GLY A 28 13.96 -14.55 2.02
N TYR A 29 14.87 -13.58 1.95
CA TYR A 29 16.23 -13.70 2.48
C TYR A 29 16.31 -13.34 3.97
N PHE A 30 15.87 -12.14 4.34
CA PHE A 30 16.03 -11.59 5.69
C PHE A 30 14.99 -12.07 6.70
N LYS A 31 13.88 -12.63 6.26
CA LYS A 31 12.74 -13.16 7.03
C LYS A 31 11.87 -12.13 7.73
N THR A 32 12.40 -10.99 8.15
CA THR A 32 11.67 -9.92 8.85
C THR A 32 12.02 -8.55 8.26
N ALA A 33 11.09 -7.59 8.36
CA ALA A 33 11.35 -6.22 7.96
C ALA A 33 12.43 -5.56 8.82
N LYS A 34 12.49 -5.92 10.08
CA LYS A 34 13.53 -5.47 11.00
C LYS A 34 14.92 -5.90 10.55
N ASN A 35 15.08 -7.16 10.13
CA ASN A 35 16.35 -7.64 9.60
C ASN A 35 16.72 -6.94 8.28
N ILE A 36 15.74 -6.58 7.44
CA ILE A 36 15.98 -5.78 6.24
C ILE A 36 16.47 -4.39 6.63
N TYR A 37 15.80 -3.73 7.56
CA TYR A 37 16.17 -2.37 7.97
C TYR A 37 17.58 -2.30 8.56
N TYR A 38 17.92 -3.22 9.44
CA TYR A 38 19.25 -3.29 10.12
C TYR A 38 20.28 -4.13 9.36
N GLY A 39 19.94 -4.65 8.17
CA GLY A 39 20.83 -5.47 7.36
C GLY A 39 22.13 -4.74 6.97
N ARG A 40 23.23 -5.50 6.90
CA ARG A 40 24.53 -4.99 6.43
C ARG A 40 24.55 -4.91 4.90
N ASN A 41 25.31 -3.97 4.36
CA ASN A 41 25.42 -3.75 2.93
C ASN A 41 25.79 -5.04 2.16
N SER A 42 26.73 -5.83 2.66
CA SER A 42 27.12 -7.10 2.06
C SER A 42 25.97 -8.12 1.94
N GLN A 43 25.00 -8.09 2.82
CA GLN A 43 23.86 -9.02 2.78
C GLN A 43 22.87 -8.69 1.66
N TYR A 44 22.74 -7.41 1.26
CA TYR A 44 21.86 -7.06 0.13
C TYR A 44 22.39 -7.58 -1.21
N THR A 45 23.70 -7.77 -1.35
CA THR A 45 24.31 -8.36 -2.56
C THR A 45 23.98 -9.84 -2.70
N GLU A 46 23.69 -10.53 -1.60
CA GLU A 46 23.34 -11.95 -1.59
C GLU A 46 21.87 -12.22 -1.97
N VAL A 47 21.01 -11.18 -1.97
CA VAL A 47 19.59 -11.33 -2.32
C VAL A 47 19.44 -11.58 -3.81
N LYS A 48 19.12 -12.83 -4.19
CA LYS A 48 18.94 -13.22 -5.59
C LYS A 48 17.81 -12.45 -6.28
N GLY A 49 18.10 -11.98 -7.50
CA GLY A 49 17.12 -11.30 -8.35
C GLY A 49 16.73 -9.90 -7.89
N LEU A 50 17.40 -9.31 -6.91
CA LEU A 50 17.28 -7.90 -6.59
C LEU A 50 18.07 -7.08 -7.62
N SER A 51 17.48 -6.00 -8.16
CA SER A 51 18.16 -5.15 -9.13
C SER A 51 19.30 -4.37 -8.49
N GLU A 52 20.34 -4.10 -9.28
CA GLU A 52 21.51 -3.35 -8.81
C GLU A 52 21.14 -1.95 -8.30
N ASN A 53 20.19 -1.29 -8.95
CA ASN A 53 19.70 0.03 -8.52
C ASN A 53 19.09 -0.03 -7.10
N ILE A 54 18.29 -1.06 -6.81
CA ILE A 54 17.70 -1.24 -5.47
C ILE A 54 18.78 -1.57 -4.44
N ARG A 55 19.75 -2.42 -4.79
CA ARG A 55 20.90 -2.71 -3.90
C ARG A 55 21.66 -1.45 -3.53
N LYS A 56 22.06 -0.65 -4.53
CA LYS A 56 22.76 0.62 -4.31
C LYS A 56 21.95 1.59 -3.42
N ARG A 57 20.64 1.66 -3.64
CA ARG A 57 19.77 2.49 -2.79
C ARG A 57 19.68 1.99 -1.35
N LEU A 58 19.63 0.70 -1.13
CA LEU A 58 19.63 0.11 0.22
C LEU A 58 20.98 0.34 0.93
N GLU A 59 22.10 0.21 0.19
CA GLU A 59 23.46 0.44 0.71
C GLU A 59 23.73 1.90 1.06
N GLN A 60 23.26 2.81 0.20
CA GLN A 60 23.43 4.25 0.34
C GLN A 60 22.33 4.91 1.18
N CYS A 61 21.47 4.10 1.82
CA CYS A 61 20.24 4.59 2.41
C CYS A 61 20.49 5.50 3.61
N VAL A 62 20.75 6.76 3.33
CA VAL A 62 20.72 7.89 4.29
C VAL A 62 19.35 7.97 4.98
N GLU A 63 18.32 7.37 4.35
CA GLU A 63 16.93 7.36 4.81
C GLU A 63 16.64 6.34 5.93
N LYS A 64 17.66 5.62 6.42
CA LYS A 64 17.55 4.79 7.63
C LYS A 64 17.72 5.62 8.92
N ASP A 65 17.11 6.77 8.96
CA ASP A 65 17.03 7.61 10.14
C ASP A 65 15.74 7.30 10.92
N GLU A 66 15.89 6.73 12.10
CA GLU A 66 14.76 6.36 12.96
C GLU A 66 13.93 7.59 13.36
N THR A 67 14.57 8.73 13.54
CA THR A 67 13.89 9.98 13.93
C THR A 67 13.02 10.50 12.78
N LEU A 68 13.55 10.51 11.56
CA LEU A 68 12.81 10.89 10.37
C LEU A 68 11.63 9.93 10.14
N LEU A 69 11.84 8.63 10.28
CA LEU A 69 10.78 7.63 10.12
C LEU A 69 9.63 7.87 11.10
N ARG A 70 9.92 8.05 12.37
CA ARG A 70 8.90 8.33 13.40
C ARG A 70 8.18 9.65 13.16
N ARG A 71 8.89 10.67 12.66
CA ARG A 71 8.29 11.93 12.25
C ARG A 71 7.31 11.74 11.09
N ASP A 72 7.66 10.93 10.08
CA ASP A 72 6.80 10.67 8.93
C ASP A 72 5.56 9.85 9.35
N MET A 73 5.69 8.89 10.25
CA MET A 73 4.56 8.18 10.86
C MET A 73 3.63 9.14 11.61
N SER A 74 4.21 10.02 12.45
CA SER A 74 3.43 11.03 13.17
C SER A 74 2.73 12.02 12.24
N ARG A 75 3.36 12.38 11.11
CA ARG A 75 2.72 13.22 10.08
C ARG A 75 1.50 12.55 9.47
N LEU A 76 1.63 11.26 9.11
CA LEU A 76 0.51 10.48 8.59
C LEU A 76 -0.65 10.49 9.58
N GLU A 77 -0.41 10.14 10.83
CA GLU A 77 -1.43 10.13 11.89
C GLU A 77 -2.08 11.51 12.08
N LYS A 78 -1.28 12.58 12.15
CA LYS A 78 -1.81 13.96 12.31
C LYS A 78 -2.64 14.42 11.11
N SER A 79 -2.41 13.87 9.92
CA SER A 79 -3.24 14.13 8.74
C SER A 79 -4.51 13.28 8.69
N GLY A 80 -4.79 12.46 9.70
CA GLY A 80 -5.90 11.50 9.70
C GLY A 80 -5.66 10.27 8.85
N GLY A 81 -4.42 10.08 8.38
CA GLY A 81 -4.04 8.91 7.59
C GLY A 81 -3.61 7.74 8.48
N HIS A 82 -3.74 6.55 7.95
CA HIS A 82 -3.43 5.29 8.61
C HIS A 82 -2.50 4.45 7.74
N PHE A 83 -1.82 3.50 8.38
CA PHE A 83 -1.00 2.51 7.69
C PHE A 83 -1.37 1.11 8.17
N VAL A 84 -1.47 0.18 7.22
CA VAL A 84 -1.62 -1.25 7.49
C VAL A 84 -0.71 -2.05 6.57
N CYS A 85 -0.13 -3.13 7.05
CA CYS A 85 0.75 -3.98 6.27
C CYS A 85 0.36 -5.47 6.38
N ARG A 86 0.96 -6.31 5.55
CA ARG A 86 0.58 -7.75 5.43
C ARG A 86 0.64 -8.53 6.75
N ILE A 87 1.40 -8.10 7.74
CA ILE A 87 1.46 -8.76 9.05
C ILE A 87 0.32 -8.34 9.98
N ASP A 88 -0.37 -7.23 9.68
CA ASP A 88 -1.45 -6.73 10.51
C ASP A 88 -2.74 -7.56 10.27
N ARG A 89 -3.50 -7.79 11.33
CA ARG A 89 -4.77 -8.52 11.27
C ARG A 89 -5.83 -7.78 10.44
N GLU A 90 -5.76 -6.47 10.45
CA GLU A 90 -6.65 -5.55 9.77
C GLU A 90 -6.37 -5.46 8.26
N TYR A 91 -5.26 -6.00 7.78
CA TYR A 91 -4.94 -5.99 6.35
C TYR A 91 -6.05 -6.70 5.55
N PRO A 92 -6.58 -6.07 4.47
CA PRO A 92 -7.73 -6.61 3.73
C PRO A 92 -7.46 -8.01 3.18
N GLU A 93 -8.27 -8.98 3.61
CA GLU A 93 -8.09 -10.40 3.26
C GLU A 93 -8.12 -10.63 1.74
N LYS A 94 -9.02 -9.95 1.03
CA LYS A 94 -9.14 -10.08 -0.43
C LYS A 94 -7.85 -9.66 -1.16
N LEU A 95 -7.08 -8.71 -0.61
CA LEU A 95 -5.80 -8.31 -1.18
C LEU A 95 -4.66 -9.32 -0.93
N ARG A 96 -4.77 -10.16 0.10
CA ARG A 96 -3.72 -11.17 0.37
C ARG A 96 -3.60 -12.20 -0.74
N HIS A 97 -4.69 -12.45 -1.46
CA HIS A 97 -4.80 -13.52 -2.46
C HIS A 97 -4.52 -13.07 -3.90
N ILE A 98 -4.29 -11.79 -4.14
CA ILE A 98 -3.90 -11.33 -5.47
C ILE A 98 -2.39 -11.53 -5.71
N TYR A 99 -2.00 -11.73 -6.97
CA TYR A 99 -0.63 -12.06 -7.36
C TYR A 99 0.42 -11.06 -6.85
N ASP A 100 0.18 -9.76 -7.03
CA ASP A 100 1.07 -8.68 -6.58
C ASP A 100 0.45 -7.95 -5.36
N ALA A 101 0.06 -8.69 -4.32
CA ALA A 101 -0.55 -8.12 -3.12
C ALA A 101 0.32 -6.98 -2.54
N PRO A 102 -0.20 -5.77 -2.35
CA PRO A 102 0.55 -4.67 -1.76
C PRO A 102 1.20 -5.07 -0.45
N ALA A 103 2.46 -4.68 -0.22
CA ALA A 103 3.15 -4.98 1.03
C ALA A 103 2.52 -4.23 2.22
N GLY A 104 2.00 -3.05 1.97
CA GLY A 104 1.24 -2.24 2.91
C GLY A 104 0.38 -1.22 2.17
N LEU A 105 -0.57 -0.65 2.88
CA LEU A 105 -1.50 0.36 2.41
C LEU A 105 -1.44 1.58 3.31
N PHE A 106 -1.44 2.75 2.69
CA PHE A 106 -1.73 4.02 3.34
C PHE A 106 -3.16 4.40 2.98
N TYR A 107 -3.97 4.73 3.98
CA TYR A 107 -5.38 4.98 3.75
C TYR A 107 -5.93 6.07 4.66
N TYR A 108 -7.02 6.68 4.25
CA TYR A 108 -7.83 7.60 5.04
C TYR A 108 -9.19 6.97 5.29
N GLY A 109 -9.80 7.33 6.41
CA GLY A 109 -11.09 6.75 6.80
C GLY A 109 -10.97 5.32 7.30
N HIS A 110 -11.81 4.41 6.79
CA HIS A 110 -11.91 3.04 7.28
C HIS A 110 -11.62 2.03 6.18
N LEU A 111 -10.97 0.92 6.55
CA LEU A 111 -10.84 -0.22 5.67
C LEU A 111 -12.20 -0.90 5.47
N PRO A 112 -12.45 -1.50 4.29
CA PRO A 112 -13.72 -2.19 4.02
C PRO A 112 -14.01 -3.30 5.03
N GLU A 113 -15.26 -3.43 5.43
CA GLU A 113 -15.71 -4.52 6.30
C GLU A 113 -15.63 -5.86 5.56
N LYS A 114 -15.10 -6.90 6.24
CA LYS A 114 -14.85 -8.22 5.62
C LYS A 114 -16.07 -8.87 5.00
N LYS A 115 -17.27 -8.60 5.51
CA LYS A 115 -18.52 -9.27 5.13
C LYS A 115 -19.39 -8.48 4.16
N ARG A 116 -19.09 -7.21 3.90
CA ARG A 116 -19.89 -6.41 2.98
C ARG A 116 -19.65 -6.82 1.52
N PRO A 117 -20.69 -6.95 0.71
CA PRO A 117 -20.53 -7.16 -0.72
C PRO A 117 -19.88 -5.92 -1.34
N MET A 118 -19.06 -6.15 -2.36
CA MET A 118 -18.29 -5.07 -3.02
C MET A 118 -18.46 -5.20 -4.53
N ILE A 119 -18.70 -4.10 -5.21
CA ILE A 119 -18.78 -4.03 -6.67
C ILE A 119 -17.81 -2.99 -7.18
N ALA A 120 -17.03 -3.35 -8.21
CA ALA A 120 -16.14 -2.42 -8.88
C ALA A 120 -16.91 -1.60 -9.92
N VAL A 121 -16.77 -0.28 -9.84
CA VAL A 121 -17.23 0.67 -10.87
C VAL A 121 -16.01 1.30 -11.51
N VAL A 122 -15.74 0.94 -12.76
CA VAL A 122 -14.57 1.37 -13.51
C VAL A 122 -14.93 1.79 -14.93
N GLY A 123 -14.17 2.71 -15.51
CA GLY A 123 -14.44 3.14 -16.88
C GLY A 123 -13.46 4.16 -17.46
N ALA A 124 -13.88 4.83 -18.50
CA ALA A 124 -13.06 5.76 -19.26
C ALA A 124 -12.65 6.97 -18.42
N ARG A 125 -11.37 7.39 -18.57
CA ARG A 125 -10.86 8.63 -17.97
C ARG A 125 -11.46 9.88 -18.63
N GLU A 126 -11.80 9.77 -19.91
CA GLU A 126 -12.49 10.78 -20.72
C GLU A 126 -13.90 10.22 -21.03
N ALA A 127 -14.75 10.26 -20.03
CA ALA A 127 -16.11 9.75 -20.15
C ALA A 127 -17.05 10.81 -20.76
N SER A 128 -18.05 10.34 -21.51
CA SER A 128 -19.15 11.20 -21.97
C SER A 128 -20.02 11.63 -20.79
N GLY A 129 -20.82 12.69 -20.97
CA GLY A 129 -21.80 13.11 -19.93
C GLY A 129 -22.75 11.99 -19.52
N TYR A 130 -23.17 11.14 -20.46
CA TYR A 130 -23.95 9.94 -20.15
C TYR A 130 -23.17 8.95 -19.28
N GLY A 131 -21.90 8.70 -19.59
CA GLY A 131 -21.06 7.80 -18.80
C GLY A 131 -20.87 8.27 -17.36
N LEU A 132 -20.63 9.57 -17.15
CA LEU A 132 -20.53 10.16 -15.80
C LEU A 132 -21.88 10.07 -15.05
N ALA A 133 -22.99 10.43 -15.68
CA ALA A 133 -24.32 10.33 -15.07
C ALA A 133 -24.67 8.87 -14.68
N SER A 134 -24.33 7.91 -15.54
CA SER A 134 -24.53 6.48 -15.26
C SER A 134 -23.67 6.00 -14.10
N ALA A 135 -22.39 6.41 -14.03
CA ALA A 135 -21.49 6.05 -12.92
C ALA A 135 -22.05 6.54 -11.59
N ARG A 136 -22.45 7.81 -11.50
CA ARG A 136 -23.07 8.40 -10.30
C ARG A 136 -24.35 7.66 -9.90
N TYR A 137 -25.24 7.39 -10.87
CA TYR A 137 -26.50 6.72 -10.61
C TYR A 137 -26.30 5.31 -10.04
N PHE A 138 -25.47 4.49 -10.71
CA PHE A 138 -25.24 3.11 -10.27
C PHE A 138 -24.44 3.05 -8.95
N ALA A 139 -23.40 3.89 -8.79
CA ALA A 139 -22.64 3.90 -7.54
C ALA A 139 -23.52 4.33 -6.35
N GLY A 140 -24.36 5.37 -6.52
CA GLY A 140 -25.30 5.81 -5.51
C GLY A 140 -26.33 4.72 -5.14
N ALA A 141 -26.96 4.10 -6.13
CA ALA A 141 -27.93 3.02 -5.90
C ALA A 141 -27.28 1.81 -5.18
N LEU A 142 -26.06 1.44 -5.54
CA LEU A 142 -25.31 0.38 -4.86
C LEU A 142 -25.02 0.74 -3.39
N ALA A 143 -24.59 1.96 -3.13
CA ALA A 143 -24.31 2.44 -1.79
C ALA A 143 -25.57 2.46 -0.91
N GLU A 144 -26.73 2.89 -1.45
CA GLU A 144 -28.02 2.86 -0.77
C GLU A 144 -28.46 1.43 -0.42
N MET A 145 -28.08 0.45 -1.23
CA MET A 145 -28.32 -0.98 -0.95
C MET A 145 -27.31 -1.58 0.04
N GLY A 146 -26.40 -0.80 0.59
CA GLY A 146 -25.36 -1.27 1.51
C GLY A 146 -24.23 -2.06 0.85
N ILE A 147 -24.05 -1.88 -0.46
CA ILE A 147 -22.97 -2.51 -1.26
C ILE A 147 -21.81 -1.51 -1.33
N ASP A 148 -20.59 -1.94 -0.98
CA ASP A 148 -19.42 -1.10 -1.08
C ASP A 148 -19.01 -0.93 -2.56
N VAL A 149 -18.82 0.31 -2.98
CA VAL A 149 -18.29 0.62 -4.32
C VAL A 149 -16.77 0.70 -4.27
N ILE A 150 -16.10 -0.02 -5.15
CA ILE A 150 -14.64 0.01 -5.30
C ILE A 150 -14.30 0.63 -6.66
N SER A 151 -13.40 1.60 -6.64
CA SER A 151 -12.91 2.24 -7.86
C SER A 151 -11.47 2.71 -7.70
N GLY A 152 -10.79 2.97 -8.81
CA GLY A 152 -9.42 3.47 -8.83
C GLY A 152 -9.28 4.97 -8.57
N LEU A 153 -10.38 5.69 -8.31
CA LEU A 153 -10.43 7.14 -8.13
C LEU A 153 -9.73 7.93 -9.27
N ALA A 154 -9.62 7.32 -10.46
CA ALA A 154 -9.08 7.99 -11.63
C ALA A 154 -10.06 9.05 -12.15
N ARG A 155 -9.57 10.04 -12.94
CA ARG A 155 -10.44 10.98 -13.62
C ARG A 155 -11.49 10.23 -14.48
N GLY A 156 -12.72 10.73 -14.56
CA GLY A 156 -13.80 10.15 -15.32
C GLY A 156 -14.71 9.25 -14.52
N VAL A 157 -15.09 8.10 -15.05
CA VAL A 157 -16.06 7.17 -14.43
C VAL A 157 -15.68 6.79 -13.01
N ASP A 158 -14.40 6.49 -12.77
CA ASP A 158 -13.91 6.08 -11.48
C ASP A 158 -14.10 7.16 -10.39
N GLY A 159 -13.69 8.41 -10.71
CA GLY A 159 -13.84 9.52 -9.78
C GLY A 159 -15.30 9.93 -9.56
N GLU A 160 -16.16 9.73 -10.56
CA GLU A 160 -17.58 10.03 -10.45
C GLU A 160 -18.35 9.00 -9.60
N ALA A 161 -17.82 7.77 -9.50
CA ALA A 161 -18.39 6.71 -8.67
C ALA A 161 -18.12 6.92 -7.16
N HIS A 162 -17.21 7.82 -6.79
CA HIS A 162 -16.92 8.24 -5.41
C HIS A 162 -17.64 9.52 -5.04
#